data_82531f982229a3b0b12431277a6e704c
#
_entry.id   82531f982229a3b0b12431277a6e704c
#
_cell.length_a   1.000
_cell.length_b   1.000
_cell.length_c   1.000
_cell.angle_alpha   90.00
_cell.angle_beta   90.00
_cell.angle_gamma   90.00
#
_symmetry.space_group_name_H-M   'P 1'
#
loop_
_entity.id
_entity.type
_entity.pdbx_description
1 polymer ?
#
loop_
_entity_poly.entity_id
_entity_poly.type
_entity_poly.pdbx_seq_one_letter_code
_entity_poly.pdbx_strand_id
1 'polypeptide(L)'
;REERKNPGGHLTSDCRGNLRIFMNEFKKKHGLELRVGTEPEMMWLTKNPDGSPTGKGFSKPFCYHIDQFESLRPVFMKVIEYSKAMGLDMIQGDHEDAPGQLELNWTYDNVLRNADRLSTYRQICAQVARENGLIACFMTKPFMGVSASGCHTNMSLWKGGKISVNKLGHKKLPGVEEVFSYVSGGTNTFMPDTKDMQMPGKIGLQSIAGIMKHLPALTALGSSTVNSYRLSLIHI
;
A
#
# COMPACT_ATOMS: atom_id res chain seq x y z
N ARG A 1 9.21 1.50 -29.03
CA ARG A 1 9.60 0.74 -30.26
C ARG A 1 8.93 -0.62 -30.32
N GLU A 2 8.86 -1.37 -29.24
CA GLU A 2 8.17 -2.69 -29.19
C GLU A 2 6.66 -2.55 -29.36
N GLU A 3 6.07 -1.55 -28.77
CA GLU A 3 4.66 -1.22 -28.90
C GLU A 3 4.27 -0.87 -30.37
N ARG A 4 5.18 -0.26 -31.14
CA ARG A 4 4.98 -0.03 -32.57
C ARG A 4 5.05 -1.30 -33.42
N LYS A 5 5.80 -2.31 -32.96
CA LYS A 5 5.92 -3.60 -33.65
C LYS A 5 4.78 -4.55 -33.33
N ASN A 6 4.21 -4.42 -32.11
CA ASN A 6 3.13 -5.25 -31.62
C ASN A 6 2.15 -4.41 -30.79
N PRO A 7 1.30 -3.59 -31.41
CA PRO A 7 0.35 -2.73 -30.71
C PRO A 7 -0.54 -3.55 -29.77
N GLY A 8 -0.65 -3.11 -28.51
CA GLY A 8 -1.37 -3.83 -27.45
C GLY A 8 -0.62 -5.04 -26.89
N GLY A 9 0.60 -5.31 -27.34
CA GLY A 9 1.48 -6.33 -26.80
C GLY A 9 2.06 -5.93 -25.44
N HIS A 10 2.59 -6.94 -24.72
CA HIS A 10 3.25 -6.74 -23.46
C HIS A 10 4.60 -6.01 -23.62
N LEU A 11 4.82 -4.97 -22.80
CA LEU A 11 6.11 -4.32 -22.66
C LEU A 11 6.88 -4.94 -21.48
N THR A 12 8.11 -5.40 -21.70
CA THR A 12 8.95 -6.03 -20.67
C THR A 12 9.31 -5.07 -19.53
N SER A 13 9.27 -3.77 -19.78
CA SER A 13 9.48 -2.70 -18.79
C SER A 13 8.20 -2.27 -18.04
N ASP A 14 7.04 -2.79 -18.40
CA ASP A 14 5.78 -2.49 -17.71
C ASP A 14 5.64 -3.32 -16.43
N CYS A 15 5.92 -2.70 -15.28
CA CYS A 15 5.85 -3.37 -13.98
C CYS A 15 4.43 -3.92 -13.69
N ARG A 16 3.39 -3.17 -14.05
CA ARG A 16 1.99 -3.61 -13.85
C ARG A 16 1.65 -4.81 -14.72
N GLY A 17 2.06 -4.77 -15.99
CA GLY A 17 1.88 -5.87 -16.93
C GLY A 17 2.64 -7.12 -16.48
N ASN A 18 3.87 -6.99 -16.03
CA ASN A 18 4.68 -8.07 -15.48
C ASN A 18 4.01 -8.70 -14.25
N LEU A 19 3.52 -7.88 -13.32
CA LEU A 19 2.80 -8.37 -12.14
C LEU A 19 1.56 -9.19 -12.53
N ARG A 20 0.78 -8.70 -13.50
CA ARG A 20 -0.41 -9.40 -14.01
C ARG A 20 -0.06 -10.75 -14.62
N ILE A 21 0.99 -10.82 -15.45
CA ILE A 21 1.46 -12.06 -16.05
C ILE A 21 1.88 -13.04 -14.96
N PHE A 22 2.74 -12.59 -14.04
CA PHE A 22 3.23 -13.42 -12.95
C PHE A 22 2.10 -13.96 -12.06
N MET A 23 1.14 -13.11 -11.71
CA MET A 23 -0.03 -13.51 -10.92
C MET A 23 -0.85 -14.61 -11.63
N ASN A 24 -1.06 -14.48 -12.94
CA ASN A 24 -1.81 -15.46 -13.73
C ASN A 24 -1.07 -16.78 -13.86
N GLU A 25 0.23 -16.73 -14.09
CA GLU A 25 1.09 -17.94 -14.16
C GLU A 25 1.16 -18.64 -12.81
N PHE A 26 1.32 -17.89 -11.72
CA PHE A 26 1.31 -18.43 -10.37
C PHE A 26 -0.01 -19.14 -10.05
N LYS A 27 -1.14 -18.50 -10.35
CA LYS A 27 -2.47 -19.08 -10.18
C LYS A 27 -2.66 -20.34 -11.03
N LYS A 28 -2.23 -20.31 -12.28
CA LYS A 28 -2.27 -21.49 -13.17
C LYS A 28 -1.44 -22.65 -12.65
N LYS A 29 -0.24 -22.38 -12.13
CA LYS A 29 0.70 -23.40 -11.67
C LYS A 29 0.33 -23.98 -10.30
N HIS A 30 -0.14 -23.15 -9.38
CA HIS A 30 -0.32 -23.52 -7.97
C HIS A 30 -1.79 -23.55 -7.51
N GLY A 31 -2.72 -23.05 -8.31
CA GLY A 31 -4.12 -22.91 -7.92
C GLY A 31 -4.35 -21.91 -6.78
N LEU A 32 -3.35 -21.06 -6.51
CA LEU A 32 -3.35 -20.09 -5.41
C LEU A 32 -3.33 -18.66 -5.94
N GLU A 33 -3.87 -17.76 -5.13
CA GLU A 33 -3.89 -16.32 -5.41
C GLU A 33 -3.28 -15.55 -4.25
N LEU A 34 -2.37 -14.62 -4.56
CA LEU A 34 -1.81 -13.71 -3.57
C LEU A 34 -2.79 -12.57 -3.29
N ARG A 35 -3.14 -12.39 -2.03
CA ARG A 35 -3.86 -11.21 -1.53
C ARG A 35 -2.96 -10.40 -0.62
N VAL A 36 -3.09 -9.10 -0.72
CA VAL A 36 -2.19 -8.14 -0.09
C VAL A 36 -2.97 -7.01 0.55
N GLY A 37 -2.63 -6.69 1.79
CA GLY A 37 -2.96 -5.44 2.48
C GLY A 37 -1.71 -4.58 2.57
N THR A 38 -1.85 -3.28 2.36
CA THR A 38 -0.73 -2.34 2.43
C THR A 38 -0.99 -1.29 3.50
N GLU A 39 0.02 -1.01 4.29
CA GLU A 39 0.05 0.00 5.35
C GLU A 39 1.03 1.12 4.93
N PRO A 40 0.56 2.12 4.16
CA PRO A 40 1.42 3.16 3.62
C PRO A 40 1.52 4.33 4.60
N GLU A 41 2.61 4.42 5.33
CA GLU A 41 2.94 5.58 6.13
C GLU A 41 3.42 6.74 5.26
N MET A 42 3.06 7.95 5.63
CA MET A 42 3.48 9.16 4.96
C MET A 42 3.42 10.37 5.89
N MET A 43 4.16 11.43 5.57
CA MET A 43 4.17 12.66 6.36
C MET A 43 3.46 13.78 5.61
N TRP A 44 2.54 14.45 6.30
CA TRP A 44 1.99 15.74 5.89
C TRP A 44 2.94 16.83 6.35
N LEU A 45 3.49 17.58 5.41
CA LEU A 45 4.49 18.61 5.71
C LEU A 45 3.95 19.99 5.42
N THR A 46 4.31 20.94 6.29
CA THR A 46 4.12 22.38 6.03
C THR A 46 5.25 22.90 5.16
N LYS A 47 5.17 24.18 4.79
CA LYS A 47 6.19 24.88 4.00
C LYS A 47 6.82 25.99 4.83
N ASN A 48 8.13 26.13 4.73
CA ASN A 48 8.83 27.33 5.15
C ASN A 48 8.48 28.52 4.25
N PRO A 49 8.80 29.78 4.64
CA PRO A 49 8.57 30.95 3.80
C PRO A 49 9.23 30.89 2.40
N ASP A 50 10.32 30.16 2.25
CA ASP A 50 11.01 29.90 0.99
C ASP A 50 10.39 28.75 0.16
N GLY A 51 9.28 28.16 0.66
CA GLY A 51 8.59 27.04 0.03
C GLY A 51 9.19 25.65 0.30
N SER A 52 10.32 25.56 1.01
CA SER A 52 10.94 24.27 1.36
C SER A 52 10.06 23.49 2.36
N PRO A 53 10.05 22.15 2.28
CA PRO A 53 9.24 21.32 3.19
C PRO A 53 9.81 21.33 4.62
N THR A 54 8.91 21.31 5.60
CA THR A 54 9.27 21.20 7.01
C THR A 54 8.21 20.42 7.80
N GLY A 55 8.63 19.70 8.84
CA GLY A 55 7.75 19.11 9.85
C GLY A 55 7.36 20.08 10.98
N LYS A 56 7.81 21.33 10.93
CA LYS A 56 7.41 22.34 11.92
C LYS A 56 5.92 22.64 11.79
N GLY A 57 5.26 22.86 12.91
CA GLY A 57 3.81 23.12 12.97
C GLY A 57 2.98 21.88 13.33
N PHE A 58 3.58 20.71 13.34
CA PHE A 58 3.01 19.52 13.97
C PHE A 58 3.75 19.24 15.27
N SER A 59 3.03 18.92 16.32
CA SER A 59 3.67 18.50 17.57
C SER A 59 4.48 17.22 17.35
N LYS A 60 5.41 16.95 18.25
CA LYS A 60 6.15 15.69 18.26
C LYS A 60 5.51 14.76 19.30
N PRO A 61 4.52 14.01 18.93
CA PRO A 61 3.78 13.16 19.85
C PRO A 61 4.37 11.75 19.89
N PHE A 62 3.89 10.97 20.84
CA PHE A 62 3.93 9.52 20.75
C PHE A 62 2.93 9.05 19.69
N CYS A 63 3.20 7.90 19.02
CA CYS A 63 2.25 7.31 18.09
C CYS A 63 0.87 7.02 18.73
N TYR A 64 -0.14 6.93 17.91
CA TYR A 64 -1.55 6.66 18.28
C TYR A 64 -2.18 7.73 19.18
N HIS A 65 -1.74 8.98 19.04
CA HIS A 65 -2.24 10.09 19.85
C HIS A 65 -3.44 10.74 19.15
N ILE A 66 -4.61 10.65 19.77
CA ILE A 66 -5.88 11.08 19.13
C ILE A 66 -5.91 12.59 18.81
N ASP A 67 -5.41 13.44 19.67
CA ASP A 67 -5.42 14.89 19.42
C ASP A 67 -4.55 15.27 18.21
N GLN A 68 -3.46 14.54 17.99
CA GLN A 68 -2.59 14.76 16.85
C GLN A 68 -3.23 14.26 15.56
N PHE A 69 -3.91 13.13 15.62
CA PHE A 69 -4.72 12.64 14.53
C PHE A 69 -5.82 13.65 14.17
N GLU A 70 -6.56 14.13 15.16
CA GLU A 70 -7.64 15.12 14.99
C GLU A 70 -7.14 16.45 14.42
N SER A 71 -5.91 16.87 14.71
CA SER A 71 -5.35 18.10 14.14
C SER A 71 -5.27 18.10 12.61
N LEU A 72 -5.21 16.90 12.00
CA LEU A 72 -5.21 16.68 10.56
C LEU A 72 -6.58 16.22 10.03
N ARG A 73 -7.65 16.27 10.84
CA ARG A 73 -9.00 15.83 10.45
C ARG A 73 -9.47 16.40 9.11
N PRO A 74 -9.39 17.70 8.80
CA PRO A 74 -9.84 18.23 7.52
C PRO A 74 -9.12 17.59 6.33
N VAL A 75 -7.85 17.21 6.52
CA VAL A 75 -6.99 16.62 5.50
C VAL A 75 -7.35 15.15 5.29
N PHE A 76 -7.30 14.33 6.35
CA PHE A 76 -7.52 12.90 6.17
C PHE A 76 -8.98 12.57 5.82
N MET A 77 -9.96 13.33 6.30
CA MET A 77 -11.36 13.14 5.90
C MET A 77 -11.55 13.36 4.40
N LYS A 78 -10.85 14.33 3.81
CA LYS A 78 -10.88 14.58 2.38
C LYS A 78 -10.18 13.46 1.58
N VAL A 79 -9.07 12.93 2.11
CA VAL A 79 -8.43 11.73 1.53
C VAL A 79 -9.39 10.55 1.54
N ILE A 80 -10.10 10.31 2.65
CA ILE A 80 -11.09 9.23 2.76
C ILE A 80 -12.23 9.43 1.75
N GLU A 81 -12.76 10.63 1.62
CA GLU A 81 -13.83 10.97 0.67
C GLU A 81 -13.40 10.65 -0.78
N TYR A 82 -12.25 11.17 -1.20
CA TYR A 82 -11.73 10.94 -2.55
C TYR A 82 -11.37 9.48 -2.80
N SER A 83 -10.79 8.82 -1.79
CA SER A 83 -10.46 7.39 -1.87
C SER A 83 -11.70 6.53 -2.05
N LYS A 84 -12.77 6.78 -1.29
CA LYS A 84 -14.05 6.09 -1.46
C LYS A 84 -14.66 6.34 -2.84
N ALA A 85 -14.59 7.56 -3.35
CA ALA A 85 -15.05 7.89 -4.69
C ALA A 85 -14.27 7.14 -5.78
N MET A 86 -13.01 6.81 -5.53
CA MET A 86 -12.14 6.01 -6.39
C MET A 86 -12.17 4.51 -6.11
N GLY A 87 -13.09 4.04 -5.25
CA GLY A 87 -13.29 2.61 -4.98
C GLY A 87 -12.34 1.98 -3.97
N LEU A 88 -11.66 2.79 -3.15
CA LEU A 88 -10.88 2.28 -2.02
C LEU A 88 -11.77 2.19 -0.78
N ASP A 89 -11.90 0.98 -0.23
CA ASP A 89 -12.65 0.73 1.01
C ASP A 89 -11.77 1.08 2.22
N MET A 90 -11.74 2.37 2.58
CA MET A 90 -10.97 2.86 3.72
C MET A 90 -11.53 2.31 5.02
N ILE A 91 -10.68 1.69 5.85
CA ILE A 91 -11.09 0.95 7.05
C ILE A 91 -10.46 1.47 8.34
N GLN A 92 -9.26 2.05 8.28
CA GLN A 92 -8.51 2.46 9.44
C GLN A 92 -7.66 3.69 9.13
N GLY A 93 -7.36 4.47 10.17
CA GLY A 93 -6.38 5.53 10.13
C GLY A 93 -5.67 5.61 11.46
N ASP A 94 -4.34 5.75 11.42
CA ASP A 94 -3.49 5.84 12.58
C ASP A 94 -2.62 7.09 12.53
N HIS A 95 -2.41 7.67 13.72
CA HIS A 95 -1.39 8.68 13.95
C HIS A 95 -0.07 7.97 14.23
N GLU A 96 0.95 8.26 13.43
CA GLU A 96 2.27 7.68 13.52
C GLU A 96 3.24 8.53 14.37
N ASP A 97 4.46 8.03 14.61
CA ASP A 97 5.38 8.61 15.58
C ASP A 97 6.01 9.94 15.13
N ALA A 98 6.27 10.14 13.84
CA ALA A 98 6.87 11.38 13.37
C ALA A 98 5.85 12.52 13.25
N PRO A 99 6.26 13.79 13.41
CA PRO A 99 5.35 14.93 13.28
C PRO A 99 4.61 14.95 11.94
N GLY A 100 3.27 14.99 11.98
CA GLY A 100 2.43 14.96 10.79
C GLY A 100 2.41 13.62 10.04
N GLN A 101 2.93 12.56 10.64
CA GLN A 101 2.92 11.23 10.04
C GLN A 101 1.58 10.55 10.31
N LEU A 102 0.95 10.08 9.24
CA LEU A 102 -0.28 9.31 9.28
C LEU A 102 -0.16 8.07 8.42
N GLU A 103 -0.92 7.06 8.81
CA GLU A 103 -1.21 5.87 8.02
C GLU A 103 -2.72 5.78 7.80
N LEU A 104 -3.15 5.57 6.55
CA LEU A 104 -4.55 5.34 6.21
C LEU A 104 -4.66 4.07 5.38
N ASN A 105 -5.48 3.14 5.86
CA ASN A 105 -5.55 1.78 5.32
C ASN A 105 -6.88 1.51 4.63
N TRP A 106 -6.84 0.60 3.67
CA TRP A 106 -8.00 0.06 2.96
C TRP A 106 -8.00 -1.46 3.02
N THR A 107 -9.14 -2.07 2.71
CA THR A 107 -9.29 -3.53 2.72
C THR A 107 -8.29 -4.20 1.77
N TYR A 108 -7.71 -5.31 2.21
CA TYR A 108 -6.84 -6.13 1.38
C TYR A 108 -7.58 -6.67 0.14
N ASP A 109 -6.83 -6.91 -0.93
CA ASP A 109 -7.36 -7.45 -2.18
C ASP A 109 -6.29 -8.27 -2.93
N ASN A 110 -6.58 -8.72 -4.16
CA ASN A 110 -5.53 -9.32 -4.97
C ASN A 110 -4.39 -8.32 -5.22
N VAL A 111 -3.20 -8.86 -5.39
CA VAL A 111 -1.96 -8.08 -5.42
C VAL A 111 -1.96 -6.98 -6.49
N LEU A 112 -2.52 -7.23 -7.67
CA LEU A 112 -2.55 -6.24 -8.75
C LEU A 112 -3.45 -5.05 -8.40
N ARG A 113 -4.65 -5.34 -7.89
CA ARG A 113 -5.59 -4.29 -7.49
C ARG A 113 -5.07 -3.49 -6.30
N ASN A 114 -4.43 -4.15 -5.34
CA ASN A 114 -3.83 -3.44 -4.22
C ASN A 114 -2.68 -2.52 -4.66
N ALA A 115 -1.87 -2.92 -5.63
CA ALA A 115 -0.84 -2.07 -6.22
C ALA A 115 -1.43 -0.85 -6.96
N ASP A 116 -2.53 -1.04 -7.70
CA ASP A 116 -3.26 0.05 -8.35
C ASP A 116 -3.85 1.04 -7.31
N ARG A 117 -4.41 0.52 -6.22
CA ARG A 117 -4.95 1.34 -5.11
C ARG A 117 -3.86 2.15 -4.43
N LEU A 118 -2.69 1.58 -4.16
CA LEU A 118 -1.56 2.32 -3.58
C LEU A 118 -1.13 3.49 -4.47
N SER A 119 -1.04 3.25 -5.77
CA SER A 119 -0.69 4.30 -6.75
C SER A 119 -1.75 5.41 -6.78
N THR A 120 -3.03 5.04 -6.76
CA THR A 120 -4.16 5.98 -6.71
C THR A 120 -4.18 6.78 -5.41
N TYR A 121 -3.99 6.11 -4.27
CA TYR A 121 -3.93 6.74 -2.95
C TYR A 121 -2.85 7.82 -2.87
N ARG A 122 -1.65 7.54 -3.38
CA ARG A 122 -0.56 8.53 -3.42
C ARG A 122 -0.92 9.77 -4.21
N GLN A 123 -1.64 9.63 -5.32
CA GLN A 123 -2.11 10.77 -6.11
C GLN A 123 -3.20 11.56 -5.39
N ILE A 124 -4.12 10.87 -4.72
CA ILE A 124 -5.15 11.50 -3.88
C ILE A 124 -4.50 12.32 -2.77
N CYS A 125 -3.54 11.76 -2.02
CA CYS A 125 -2.82 12.50 -0.99
C CYS A 125 -2.12 13.73 -1.55
N ALA A 126 -1.47 13.62 -2.71
CA ALA A 126 -0.82 14.75 -3.35
C ALA A 126 -1.82 15.84 -3.77
N GLN A 127 -3.01 15.47 -4.21
CA GLN A 127 -4.08 16.42 -4.54
C GLN A 127 -4.61 17.12 -3.30
N VAL A 128 -4.94 16.36 -2.26
CA VAL A 128 -5.45 16.92 -0.99
C VAL A 128 -4.40 17.81 -0.33
N ALA A 129 -3.12 17.46 -0.40
CA ALA A 129 -2.03 18.30 0.08
C ALA A 129 -2.02 19.68 -0.61
N ARG A 130 -2.13 19.70 -1.94
CA ARG A 130 -2.19 20.96 -2.71
C ARG A 130 -3.37 21.83 -2.29
N GLU A 131 -4.53 21.21 -2.09
CA GLU A 131 -5.76 21.92 -1.68
C GLU A 131 -5.69 22.52 -0.27
N ASN A 132 -4.81 21.98 0.58
CA ASN A 132 -4.62 22.43 1.96
C ASN A 132 -3.29 23.15 2.21
N GLY A 133 -2.55 23.52 1.15
CA GLY A 133 -1.26 24.20 1.29
C GLY A 133 -0.13 23.36 1.89
N LEU A 134 -0.31 22.03 1.92
CA LEU A 134 0.62 21.06 2.47
C LEU A 134 1.45 20.36 1.37
N ILE A 135 2.36 19.50 1.80
CA ILE A 135 3.09 18.56 0.96
C ILE A 135 2.81 17.14 1.48
N ALA A 136 2.36 16.24 0.60
CA ALA A 136 2.27 14.82 0.88
C ALA A 136 3.65 14.17 0.60
N CYS A 137 4.34 13.77 1.66
CA CYS A 137 5.68 13.22 1.58
C CYS A 137 5.68 11.71 1.81
N PHE A 138 5.98 10.94 0.77
CA PHE A 138 6.16 9.49 0.80
C PHE A 138 7.63 9.05 0.81
N MET A 139 8.54 9.96 1.15
CA MET A 139 9.95 9.60 1.35
C MET A 139 10.09 8.74 2.60
N THR A 140 10.90 7.71 2.53
CA THR A 140 11.09 6.76 3.64
C THR A 140 11.67 7.45 4.87
N LYS A 141 12.65 8.35 4.72
CA LYS A 141 13.31 9.07 5.82
C LYS A 141 13.59 10.53 5.44
N PRO A 142 12.56 11.40 5.39
CA PRO A 142 12.75 12.78 4.96
C PRO A 142 13.56 13.60 5.95
N PHE A 143 13.46 13.31 7.24
CA PHE A 143 14.19 14.02 8.29
C PHE A 143 14.96 13.05 9.18
N MET A 144 16.14 13.49 9.63
CA MET A 144 16.91 12.78 10.65
C MET A 144 16.33 13.05 12.04
N GLY A 145 16.49 12.09 12.95
CA GLY A 145 16.05 12.22 14.36
C GLY A 145 14.55 12.03 14.60
N VAL A 146 13.78 11.65 13.55
CA VAL A 146 12.36 11.25 13.69
C VAL A 146 12.16 9.89 13.06
N SER A 147 11.02 9.24 13.33
CA SER A 147 10.69 7.95 12.74
C SER A 147 10.59 8.04 11.22
N ALA A 148 10.87 6.94 10.56
CA ALA A 148 10.77 6.81 9.11
C ALA A 148 9.37 6.36 8.70
N SER A 149 9.03 6.51 7.42
CA SER A 149 7.77 6.02 6.85
C SER A 149 7.97 4.66 6.19
N GLY A 150 7.26 3.66 6.69
CA GLY A 150 7.18 2.32 6.13
C GLY A 150 6.13 2.22 5.02
N CYS A 151 6.14 1.10 4.35
CA CYS A 151 5.04 0.65 3.47
C CYS A 151 4.91 -0.85 3.67
N HIS A 152 4.39 -1.22 4.83
CA HIS A 152 4.27 -2.62 5.20
C HIS A 152 3.32 -3.34 4.25
N THR A 153 3.67 -4.57 3.92
CA THR A 153 2.93 -5.37 2.95
C THR A 153 2.54 -6.70 3.58
N ASN A 154 1.30 -6.77 4.05
CA ASN A 154 0.73 -7.98 4.64
C ASN A 154 0.28 -8.92 3.52
N MET A 155 0.77 -10.14 3.51
CA MET A 155 0.54 -11.09 2.42
C MET A 155 -0.08 -12.38 2.91
N SER A 156 -0.99 -12.93 2.09
CA SER A 156 -1.56 -14.25 2.30
C SER A 156 -1.87 -14.94 0.97
N LEU A 157 -1.77 -16.27 0.94
CA LEU A 157 -2.13 -17.07 -0.23
C LEU A 157 -3.51 -17.72 -0.03
N TRP A 158 -4.33 -17.63 -1.06
CA TRP A 158 -5.72 -18.09 -1.00
C TRP A 158 -6.02 -19.10 -2.09
N LYS A 159 -6.84 -20.10 -1.74
CA LYS A 159 -7.42 -21.06 -2.68
C LYS A 159 -8.88 -20.73 -2.92
N GLY A 160 -9.25 -20.57 -4.20
CA GLY A 160 -10.60 -20.14 -4.58
C GLY A 160 -10.85 -18.66 -4.25
N GLY A 161 -12.11 -18.26 -4.39
CA GLY A 161 -12.55 -16.88 -4.28
C GLY A 161 -13.19 -16.40 -5.58
N LYS A 162 -13.94 -15.32 -5.48
CA LYS A 162 -14.61 -14.68 -6.62
C LYS A 162 -14.42 -13.18 -6.60
N ILE A 163 -14.43 -12.59 -7.78
CA ILE A 163 -14.46 -11.14 -7.94
C ILE A 163 -15.91 -10.67 -7.77
N SER A 164 -16.12 -9.72 -6.89
CA SER A 164 -17.40 -9.06 -6.67
C SER A 164 -17.27 -7.57 -6.95
N VAL A 165 -18.32 -6.95 -7.47
CA VAL A 165 -18.34 -5.50 -7.71
C VAL A 165 -18.84 -4.82 -6.44
N ASN A 166 -18.15 -3.76 -6.01
CA ASN A 166 -18.55 -2.98 -4.85
C ASN A 166 -19.88 -2.29 -5.10
N LYS A 167 -20.82 -2.44 -4.16
CA LYS A 167 -22.18 -1.89 -4.25
C LYS A 167 -22.28 -0.41 -3.85
N LEU A 168 -21.18 0.32 -3.77
CA LEU A 168 -21.15 1.74 -3.40
C LEU A 168 -21.86 2.68 -4.41
N GLY A 169 -22.91 2.19 -5.10
CA GLY A 169 -23.86 3.04 -5.81
C GLY A 169 -23.34 3.71 -7.10
N HIS A 170 -22.15 3.40 -7.54
CA HIS A 170 -21.62 3.93 -8.78
C HIS A 170 -22.29 3.25 -9.98
N LYS A 171 -22.89 4.06 -10.85
CA LYS A 171 -23.38 3.58 -12.13
C LYS A 171 -22.25 2.84 -12.86
N LYS A 172 -22.56 1.68 -13.40
CA LYS A 172 -21.63 0.93 -14.25
C LYS A 172 -21.16 1.83 -15.39
N LEU A 173 -19.94 2.33 -15.29
CA LEU A 173 -19.28 2.98 -16.42
C LEU A 173 -18.48 1.90 -17.12
N PRO A 174 -18.64 1.71 -18.44
CA PRO A 174 -17.87 0.73 -19.19
C PRO A 174 -16.37 0.97 -19.01
N GLY A 175 -15.63 -0.07 -18.66
CA GLY A 175 -14.17 -0.02 -18.47
C GLY A 175 -13.68 0.34 -17.07
N VAL A 176 -14.55 0.73 -16.13
CA VAL A 176 -14.16 1.02 -14.71
C VAL A 176 -14.62 -0.06 -13.73
N GLU A 177 -15.20 -1.13 -14.21
CA GLU A 177 -15.68 -2.25 -13.38
C GLU A 177 -14.57 -2.88 -12.55
N GLU A 178 -13.34 -2.89 -13.04
CA GLU A 178 -12.17 -3.39 -12.29
C GLU A 178 -11.83 -2.50 -11.09
N VAL A 179 -12.06 -1.20 -11.15
CA VAL A 179 -11.72 -0.25 -10.08
C VAL A 179 -12.58 -0.49 -8.86
N PHE A 180 -13.87 -0.76 -9.05
CA PHE A 180 -14.85 -0.96 -7.98
C PHE A 180 -15.06 -2.43 -7.60
N SER A 181 -14.28 -3.33 -8.14
CA SER A 181 -14.35 -4.75 -7.81
C SER A 181 -13.43 -5.09 -6.64
N TYR A 182 -13.75 -6.17 -5.94
CA TYR A 182 -12.94 -6.72 -4.85
C TYR A 182 -12.98 -8.23 -4.86
N VAL A 183 -11.95 -8.86 -4.27
CA VAL A 183 -11.91 -10.31 -4.11
C VAL A 183 -12.60 -10.69 -2.81
N SER A 184 -13.53 -11.64 -2.88
CA SER A 184 -14.25 -12.19 -1.72
C SER A 184 -14.21 -13.71 -1.68
N GLY A 185 -14.40 -14.27 -0.48
CA GLY A 185 -14.44 -15.72 -0.26
C GLY A 185 -13.09 -16.41 -0.51
N GLY A 186 -13.13 -17.73 -0.62
CA GLY A 186 -11.94 -18.56 -0.69
C GLY A 186 -11.40 -18.96 0.68
N THR A 187 -10.34 -19.79 0.70
CA THR A 187 -9.71 -20.31 1.91
C THR A 187 -8.30 -19.75 2.00
N ASN A 188 -7.96 -19.07 3.11
CA ASN A 188 -6.61 -18.62 3.41
C ASN A 188 -5.75 -19.85 3.75
N THR A 189 -4.73 -20.10 2.94
CA THR A 189 -3.85 -21.28 3.11
C THR A 189 -2.75 -21.06 4.14
N PHE A 190 -2.67 -19.86 4.76
CA PHE A 190 -1.77 -19.58 5.88
C PHE A 190 -2.39 -19.93 7.23
N MET A 191 -3.69 -20.22 7.27
CA MET A 191 -4.33 -20.65 8.51
C MET A 191 -3.65 -21.91 9.05
N PRO A 192 -3.56 -22.04 10.38
CA PRO A 192 -2.96 -23.21 11.01
C PRO A 192 -3.60 -24.53 10.55
N ASP A 193 -2.76 -25.55 10.38
CA ASP A 193 -3.22 -26.91 10.06
C ASP A 193 -3.71 -27.67 11.32
N THR A 194 -3.47 -27.09 12.49
CA THR A 194 -3.83 -27.65 13.80
C THR A 194 -4.69 -26.68 14.60
N LYS A 195 -5.19 -27.12 15.76
CA LYS A 195 -5.92 -26.25 16.71
C LYS A 195 -5.00 -25.22 17.39
N ASP A 196 -3.69 -25.38 17.28
CA ASP A 196 -2.73 -24.36 17.74
C ASP A 196 -2.72 -23.20 16.75
N MET A 197 -3.35 -22.10 17.15
CA MET A 197 -3.48 -20.88 16.34
C MET A 197 -2.22 -20.00 16.36
N GLN A 198 -1.14 -20.40 17.03
CA GLN A 198 0.07 -19.59 17.17
C GLN A 198 1.02 -19.74 15.98
N MET A 199 0.90 -20.80 15.20
CA MET A 199 1.80 -21.06 14.07
C MET A 199 1.03 -21.06 12.74
N PRO A 200 1.59 -20.46 11.68
CA PRO A 200 1.02 -20.57 10.35
C PRO A 200 0.99 -22.03 9.87
N GLY A 201 0.03 -22.36 9.01
CA GLY A 201 -0.02 -23.63 8.34
C GLY A 201 1.19 -23.87 7.42
N LYS A 202 1.33 -25.11 6.92
CA LYS A 202 2.49 -25.52 6.11
C LYS A 202 2.83 -24.58 4.95
N ILE A 203 1.84 -24.11 4.22
CA ILE A 203 2.07 -23.16 3.08
C ILE A 203 2.57 -21.81 3.61
N GLY A 204 2.06 -21.33 4.74
CA GLY A 204 2.53 -20.11 5.39
C GLY A 204 4.01 -20.21 5.78
N LEU A 205 4.41 -21.30 6.44
CA LEU A 205 5.81 -21.57 6.81
C LEU A 205 6.74 -21.65 5.58
N GLN A 206 6.30 -22.32 4.51
CA GLN A 206 7.04 -22.37 3.25
C GLN A 206 7.21 -20.99 2.61
N SER A 207 6.18 -20.15 2.69
CA SER A 207 6.22 -18.78 2.18
C SER A 207 7.20 -17.91 2.98
N ILE A 208 7.20 -18.01 4.31
CA ILE A 208 8.17 -17.33 5.19
C ILE A 208 9.59 -17.77 4.85
N ALA A 209 9.84 -19.09 4.74
CA ALA A 209 11.16 -19.60 4.39
C ALA A 209 11.63 -19.10 3.01
N GLY A 210 10.71 -19.01 2.02
CA GLY A 210 10.99 -18.44 0.71
C GLY A 210 11.38 -16.97 0.77
N ILE A 211 10.63 -16.16 1.53
CA ILE A 211 10.94 -14.75 1.74
C ILE A 211 12.30 -14.59 2.42
N MET A 212 12.57 -15.33 3.48
CA MET A 212 13.87 -15.28 4.18
C MET A 212 15.03 -15.64 3.25
N LYS A 213 14.89 -16.68 2.43
CA LYS A 213 15.90 -17.09 1.46
C LYS A 213 16.23 -15.99 0.44
N HIS A 214 15.25 -15.24 0.03
CA HIS A 214 15.38 -14.19 -0.99
C HIS A 214 15.43 -12.76 -0.42
N LEU A 215 15.52 -12.63 0.90
CA LEU A 215 15.48 -11.33 1.60
C LEU A 215 16.50 -10.30 1.08
N PRO A 216 17.78 -10.66 0.79
CA PRO A 216 18.73 -9.70 0.23
C PRO A 216 18.26 -9.10 -1.11
N ALA A 217 17.70 -9.93 -2.01
CA ALA A 217 17.17 -9.45 -3.28
C ALA A 217 15.88 -8.61 -3.09
N LEU A 218 15.01 -9.02 -2.17
CA LEU A 218 13.80 -8.27 -1.83
C LEU A 218 14.14 -6.90 -1.22
N THR A 219 15.17 -6.83 -0.37
CA THR A 219 15.66 -5.57 0.19
C THR A 219 16.18 -4.64 -0.91
N ALA A 220 16.92 -5.14 -1.89
CA ALA A 220 17.40 -4.34 -3.02
C ALA A 220 16.24 -3.73 -3.83
N LEU A 221 15.11 -4.45 -3.97
CA LEU A 221 13.90 -3.95 -4.65
C LEU A 221 13.09 -3.02 -3.77
N GLY A 222 12.88 -3.37 -2.50
CA GLY A 222 12.06 -2.60 -1.55
C GLY A 222 12.76 -1.33 -1.04
N SER A 223 14.10 -1.32 -0.99
CA SER A 223 14.93 -0.21 -0.54
C SER A 223 15.76 0.37 -1.70
N SER A 224 15.11 0.68 -2.81
CA SER A 224 15.75 1.03 -4.10
C SER A 224 16.34 2.44 -4.16
N THR A 225 16.14 3.29 -3.16
CA THR A 225 16.63 4.68 -3.16
C THR A 225 17.63 4.91 -2.02
N VAL A 226 18.51 5.92 -2.19
CA VAL A 226 19.45 6.35 -1.14
C VAL A 226 18.71 6.70 0.16
N ASN A 227 17.52 7.28 0.05
CA ASN A 227 16.69 7.61 1.20
C ASN A 227 16.20 6.36 1.95
N SER A 228 15.93 5.27 1.25
CA SER A 228 15.52 3.99 1.84
C SER A 228 16.64 3.36 2.68
N TYR A 229 17.91 3.53 2.31
CA TYR A 229 19.03 3.06 3.12
C TYR A 229 19.14 3.74 4.48
N ARG A 230 18.64 4.97 4.62
CA ARG A 230 18.57 5.66 5.93
C ARG A 230 17.62 5.00 6.91
N LEU A 231 16.63 4.25 6.43
CA LEU A 231 15.78 3.40 7.24
C LEU A 231 16.53 2.15 7.71
N SER A 232 17.29 1.51 6.80
CA SER A 232 17.99 0.24 7.05
C SER A 232 19.22 0.37 7.95
N LEU A 233 19.81 1.56 8.07
CA LEU A 233 21.01 1.78 8.90
C LEU A 233 20.82 1.53 10.39
N ILE A 234 19.58 1.41 10.86
CA ILE A 234 19.27 1.02 12.24
C ILE A 234 19.57 -0.48 12.47
N HIS A 235 19.67 -1.27 11.41
CA HIS A 235 19.89 -2.71 11.47
C HIS A 235 21.30 -3.16 11.06
N ILE A 236 22.18 -2.22 10.76
CA ILE A 236 23.60 -2.44 10.47
C ILE A 236 24.45 -1.96 11.64
#